data_1e5fc9a38663d591ecc187e489021d2f
#
_entry.id   1e5fc9a38663d591ecc187e489021d2f
#
_cell.length_a   1.000
_cell.length_b   1.000
_cell.length_c   1.000
_cell.angle_alpha   90.00
_cell.angle_beta   90.00
_cell.angle_gamma   90.00
#
_symmetry.space_group_name_H-M   'P 1'
#
loop_
_entity.id
_entity.type
_entity.pdbx_description
1 polymer ?
#
loop_
_entity_poly.entity_id
_entity_poly.type
_entity_poly.pdbx_seq_one_letter_code
_entity_poly.pdbx_strand_id
1 'polypeptide(L)'
;AEELAVDPELARLLLGEGVGAVHRAERGAGGAGVGAAEVVALPAAARRRERLAAVLFADGCQPGGDIAQRLVPADRHKAAVRLAAQLKADLAEHSDVRGCMVIKPHGYAIWEKMQGALDAMFKATGHVNAYFPLFIPKSYLAKEASHVEGFAKECAVVTHYRLKNDPNGKGVIVDPDAKLEEELIVRPTSETIIWNTYRGWIESYRDLPILVNQWANVVRWEMRTRLFLRTAEFLWQEGHTAHATKEEAIEETKKMLEVYADFVENWMAVPVVKGVKTANERFAGADDTYCIEALMQDGKALQAGTSHFLGQNFAKAFDVKYVTKDNKQEFVWATSWGVSTRLMGALIMSHSDDNGL
;
A
#
# COMPACT_ATOMS: atom_id res chain seq x y z
N ALA A 1 17.19 14.67 26.60
CA ALA A 1 15.78 14.59 26.29
C ALA A 1 15.64 14.86 24.80
N GLU A 2 15.71 13.81 23.97
CA GLU A 2 15.23 13.90 22.60
C GLU A 2 13.76 13.50 22.66
N GLU A 3 12.88 14.51 22.59
CA GLU A 3 11.52 14.31 22.14
C GLU A 3 11.62 13.60 20.79
N LEU A 4 10.93 12.48 20.65
CA LEU A 4 10.54 11.99 19.34
C LEU A 4 9.52 13.00 18.81
N ALA A 5 10.02 14.17 18.38
CA ALA A 5 9.25 15.06 17.58
C ALA A 5 8.86 14.30 16.32
N VAL A 6 7.58 14.21 16.04
CA VAL A 6 7.08 14.03 14.68
C VAL A 6 7.93 14.97 13.85
N ASP A 7 8.57 14.46 12.79
CA ASP A 7 9.40 15.29 11.94
C ASP A 7 8.63 16.59 11.67
N PRO A 8 9.17 17.76 12.04
CA PRO A 8 8.45 19.02 11.89
C PRO A 8 8.05 19.30 10.44
N GLU A 9 8.77 18.71 9.50
CA GLU A 9 8.48 18.77 8.09
C GLU A 9 7.27 17.90 7.73
N LEU A 10 7.11 16.75 8.34
CA LEU A 10 5.91 15.91 8.17
C LEU A 10 4.67 16.53 8.83
N ALA A 11 4.81 17.05 10.03
CA ALA A 11 3.71 17.76 10.69
C ALA A 11 3.26 18.97 9.85
N ARG A 12 4.21 19.73 9.29
CA ARG A 12 3.95 20.81 8.32
C ARG A 12 3.34 20.27 7.03
N LEU A 13 3.86 19.15 6.53
CA LEU A 13 3.40 18.49 5.33
C LEU A 13 1.94 17.97 5.50
N LEU A 14 1.57 17.45 6.63
CA LEU A 14 0.23 16.90 6.89
C LEU A 14 -0.81 17.96 7.26
N LEU A 15 -0.40 19.06 7.90
CA LEU A 15 -1.30 20.09 8.39
C LEU A 15 -1.51 21.27 7.43
N GLY A 16 -0.76 21.36 6.32
CA GLY A 16 -1.02 22.37 5.29
C GLY A 16 -0.70 23.82 5.67
N GLU A 17 0.08 24.06 6.74
CA GLU A 17 0.40 25.41 7.14
C GLU A 17 1.37 26.07 6.15
N GLY A 18 0.87 27.14 5.52
CA GLY A 18 1.66 28.01 4.67
C GLY A 18 2.76 28.70 5.46
N VAL A 19 3.93 28.75 4.85
CA VAL A 19 5.14 29.37 5.36
C VAL A 19 4.88 30.81 5.82
N GLY A 20 4.79 31.00 7.12
CA GLY A 20 4.82 32.30 7.78
C GLY A 20 5.97 32.32 8.78
N ALA A 21 7.06 32.97 8.40
CA ALA A 21 8.28 33.07 9.19
C ALA A 21 8.06 33.78 10.52
N VAL A 22 8.60 33.21 11.61
CA VAL A 22 9.15 34.00 12.70
C VAL A 22 10.47 33.39 13.19
N HIS A 23 11.56 33.87 12.67
CA HIS A 23 12.85 33.79 13.35
C HIS A 23 12.86 34.77 14.52
N ARG A 24 13.08 34.27 15.73
CA ARG A 24 13.72 35.08 16.78
C ARG A 24 14.78 34.24 17.49
N ALA A 25 16.00 34.62 17.22
CA ALA A 25 17.15 34.13 17.95
C ALA A 25 17.26 34.87 19.30
N GLU A 26 17.46 34.16 20.38
CA GLU A 26 18.13 34.73 21.55
C GLU A 26 19.30 33.84 21.98
N ARG A 27 20.48 34.45 21.95
CA ARG A 27 21.72 33.92 22.52
C ARG A 27 21.74 34.25 24.01
N GLY A 28 22.16 33.29 24.81
CA GLY A 28 22.49 33.55 26.20
C GLY A 28 23.31 32.42 26.80
N ALA A 29 24.46 32.78 27.27
CA ALA A 29 25.61 31.98 27.67
C ALA A 29 25.46 31.20 28.99
N GLY A 30 26.22 30.09 29.09
CA GLY A 30 27.06 29.77 30.24
C GLY A 30 26.46 28.98 31.39
N GLY A 31 27.10 27.86 31.75
CA GLY A 31 27.05 27.28 33.07
C GLY A 31 27.06 25.75 33.14
N ALA A 32 28.23 25.21 33.51
CA ALA A 32 28.41 23.81 33.81
C ALA A 32 27.69 23.41 35.12
N GLY A 33 27.05 22.25 35.11
CA GLY A 33 26.50 21.62 36.29
C GLY A 33 26.18 20.16 36.05
N VAL A 34 26.98 19.30 36.67
CA VAL A 34 26.72 17.84 36.74
C VAL A 34 25.55 17.61 37.67
N GLY A 35 24.49 16.95 37.21
CA GLY A 35 23.36 16.64 38.08
C GLY A 35 22.39 15.64 37.45
N ALA A 36 22.28 14.52 38.14
CA ALA A 36 21.15 13.57 38.17
C ALA A 36 20.51 13.13 36.84
N ALA A 37 20.58 11.85 36.56
CA ALA A 37 19.82 11.19 35.51
C ALA A 37 18.30 11.32 35.81
N GLU A 38 17.67 12.25 35.15
CA GLU A 38 16.22 12.38 35.12
C GLU A 38 15.66 11.28 34.20
N VAL A 39 14.84 10.42 34.74
CA VAL A 39 14.10 9.41 33.96
C VAL A 39 13.07 10.16 33.12
N VAL A 40 13.46 10.49 31.89
CA VAL A 40 12.55 11.12 30.94
C VAL A 40 11.47 10.11 30.55
N ALA A 41 10.24 10.41 30.88
CA ALA A 41 9.09 9.61 30.50
C ALA A 41 8.94 9.58 28.97
N LEU A 42 9.07 8.38 28.39
CA LEU A 42 8.86 8.16 26.95
C LEU A 42 7.49 8.68 26.49
N PRO A 43 7.38 9.27 25.29
CA PRO A 43 6.11 9.69 24.69
C PRO A 43 5.09 8.55 24.69
N ALA A 44 3.81 8.87 24.68
CA ALA A 44 2.72 7.87 24.72
C ALA A 44 2.83 6.80 23.60
N ALA A 45 3.34 7.18 22.43
CA ALA A 45 3.59 6.27 21.31
C ALA A 45 4.72 5.25 21.61
N ALA A 46 5.82 5.68 22.21
CA ALA A 46 6.93 4.80 22.58
C ALA A 46 6.54 3.83 23.73
N ARG A 47 5.79 4.31 24.72
CA ARG A 47 5.22 3.46 25.78
C ARG A 47 4.22 2.42 25.22
N ARG A 48 3.53 2.77 24.16
CA ARG A 48 2.62 1.85 23.46
C ARG A 48 3.38 0.77 22.70
N ARG A 49 4.51 1.12 22.07
CA ARG A 49 5.43 0.20 21.39
C ARG A 49 6.03 -0.83 22.36
N GLU A 50 6.53 -0.38 23.52
CA GLU A 50 7.07 -1.28 24.55
C GLU A 50 5.99 -2.19 25.15
N ARG A 51 4.76 -1.68 25.39
CA ARG A 51 3.64 -2.50 25.86
C ARG A 51 3.19 -3.51 24.81
N LEU A 52 3.15 -3.15 23.52
CA LEU A 52 2.86 -4.08 22.43
C LEU A 52 3.92 -5.17 22.34
N ALA A 53 5.21 -4.81 22.39
CA ALA A 53 6.31 -5.75 22.39
C ALA A 53 6.26 -6.68 23.61
N ALA A 54 6.03 -6.15 24.81
CA ALA A 54 5.94 -6.94 26.03
C ALA A 54 4.77 -7.93 26.00
N VAL A 55 3.61 -7.55 25.46
CA VAL A 55 2.46 -8.44 25.31
C VAL A 55 2.70 -9.52 24.25
N LEU A 56 3.37 -9.18 23.15
CA LEU A 56 3.64 -10.11 22.04
C LEU A 56 4.73 -11.12 22.38
N PHE A 57 5.71 -10.77 23.24
CA PHE A 57 6.85 -11.63 23.60
C PHE A 57 6.65 -12.42 24.89
N ALA A 58 5.71 -12.03 25.76
CA ALA A 58 5.49 -12.72 27.04
C ALA A 58 4.83 -14.10 26.91
N ASP A 59 4.06 -14.34 25.83
CA ASP A 59 3.28 -15.58 25.67
C ASP A 59 3.88 -16.60 24.69
N GLY A 60 5.12 -16.44 24.24
CA GLY A 60 5.79 -17.42 23.36
C GLY A 60 5.08 -17.63 22.00
N CYS A 61 4.30 -16.67 21.56
CA CYS A 61 3.53 -16.75 20.31
C CYS A 61 4.46 -16.60 19.11
N GLN A 62 4.47 -17.59 18.23
CA GLN A 62 5.03 -17.47 16.89
C GLN A 62 4.30 -16.36 16.15
N PRO A 63 4.98 -15.44 15.45
CA PRO A 63 4.31 -14.44 14.62
C PRO A 63 3.52 -15.14 13.49
N GLY A 64 2.20 -15.07 13.53
CA GLY A 64 1.31 -15.68 12.55
C GLY A 64 0.02 -16.32 13.10
N GLY A 65 -0.16 -16.35 14.40
CA GLY A 65 -1.41 -16.82 15.03
C GLY A 65 -2.28 -15.64 15.44
N ASP A 66 -3.57 -15.79 15.29
CA ASP A 66 -4.68 -14.87 15.53
C ASP A 66 -4.52 -13.97 16.78
N ILE A 67 -3.70 -12.92 16.70
CA ILE A 67 -3.48 -11.92 17.75
C ILE A 67 -4.75 -11.12 18.02
N ALA A 68 -5.64 -11.03 17.02
CA ALA A 68 -6.87 -10.24 17.07
C ALA A 68 -7.88 -10.78 18.10
N GLN A 69 -7.82 -12.06 18.51
CA GLN A 69 -8.80 -12.65 19.40
C GLN A 69 -8.48 -12.48 20.90
N ARG A 70 -7.26 -12.09 21.29
CA ARG A 70 -6.81 -12.06 22.69
C ARG A 70 -6.71 -10.70 23.34
N LEU A 71 -6.84 -9.61 22.60
CA LEU A 71 -6.71 -8.25 23.14
C LEU A 71 -8.06 -7.54 23.26
N VAL A 72 -8.62 -7.62 24.48
CA VAL A 72 -9.54 -6.70 25.17
C VAL A 72 -10.83 -6.25 24.47
N PRO A 73 -11.99 -6.40 25.14
CA PRO A 73 -13.25 -5.83 24.68
C PRO A 73 -13.27 -4.33 24.93
N ALA A 74 -12.81 -3.54 23.99
CA ALA A 74 -12.93 -2.09 24.02
C ALA A 74 -13.77 -1.62 22.83
N ASP A 75 -14.86 -0.99 23.16
CA ASP A 75 -15.66 -0.05 22.39
C ASP A 75 -15.65 -0.21 20.85
N ARG A 76 -16.34 -1.23 20.34
CA ARG A 76 -16.64 -1.39 18.90
C ARG A 76 -17.30 -0.15 18.28
N HIS A 77 -17.83 0.75 19.12
CA HIS A 77 -18.45 2.00 18.71
C HIS A 77 -17.43 3.05 18.22
N LYS A 78 -16.25 3.11 18.83
CA LYS A 78 -15.28 4.20 18.55
C LYS A 78 -14.67 4.14 17.15
N ALA A 79 -14.37 2.95 16.62
CA ALA A 79 -13.80 2.83 15.26
C ALA A 79 -14.82 3.18 14.17
N ALA A 80 -16.08 2.78 14.32
CA ALA A 80 -17.14 3.14 13.38
C ALA A 80 -17.48 4.64 13.44
N VAL A 81 -17.44 5.24 14.65
CA VAL A 81 -17.64 6.67 14.85
C VAL A 81 -16.51 7.49 14.22
N ARG A 82 -15.26 7.00 14.27
CA ARG A 82 -14.10 7.71 13.66
C ARG A 82 -14.05 7.60 12.14
N LEU A 83 -14.53 6.50 11.57
CA LEU A 83 -14.72 6.42 10.12
C LEU A 83 -15.81 7.39 9.64
N ALA A 84 -16.87 7.59 10.44
CA ALA A 84 -17.87 8.62 10.20
C ALA A 84 -17.31 10.05 10.37
N ALA A 85 -16.23 10.22 11.14
CA ALA A 85 -15.55 11.51 11.27
C ALA A 85 -14.92 11.97 9.94
N GLN A 86 -14.53 11.06 9.06
CA GLN A 86 -13.97 11.38 7.73
C GLN A 86 -14.98 12.12 6.85
N LEU A 87 -16.26 11.74 6.94
CA LEU A 87 -17.34 12.43 6.24
C LEU A 87 -17.62 13.79 6.89
N LYS A 88 -17.58 13.87 8.23
CA LYS A 88 -17.78 15.12 8.97
C LYS A 88 -16.61 16.09 8.81
N ALA A 89 -15.38 15.59 8.68
CA ALA A 89 -14.18 16.38 8.43
C ALA A 89 -14.00 16.77 6.95
N ASP A 90 -14.98 16.44 6.10
CA ASP A 90 -14.98 16.80 4.69
C ASP A 90 -13.79 16.26 3.87
N LEU A 91 -13.26 15.10 4.28
CA LEU A 91 -12.10 14.46 3.63
C LEU A 91 -12.49 13.59 2.43
N ALA A 92 -13.67 12.97 2.48
CA ALA A 92 -14.20 12.13 1.43
C ALA A 92 -15.73 12.06 1.47
N GLU A 93 -16.33 11.63 0.38
CA GLU A 93 -17.77 11.35 0.29
C GLU A 93 -18.02 10.12 -0.59
N HIS A 94 -19.23 9.58 -0.48
CA HIS A 94 -19.68 8.52 -1.38
C HIS A 94 -19.97 9.09 -2.75
N SER A 95 -19.52 8.41 -3.80
CA SER A 95 -19.94 8.71 -5.16
C SER A 95 -21.24 7.99 -5.50
N ASP A 96 -21.85 8.33 -6.66
CA ASP A 96 -23.01 7.62 -7.21
C ASP A 96 -22.66 6.18 -7.61
N VAL A 97 -21.38 5.87 -7.81
CA VAL A 97 -20.91 4.53 -8.09
C VAL A 97 -20.68 3.80 -6.78
N ARG A 98 -21.47 2.76 -6.53
CA ARG A 98 -21.40 1.99 -5.29
C ARG A 98 -19.98 1.48 -5.01
N GLY A 99 -19.48 1.83 -3.85
CA GLY A 99 -18.17 1.38 -3.38
C GLY A 99 -16.99 2.23 -3.84
N CYS A 100 -17.22 3.18 -4.72
CA CYS A 100 -16.24 4.21 -5.07
C CYS A 100 -16.45 5.45 -4.21
N MET A 101 -15.37 6.13 -3.85
CA MET A 101 -15.41 7.35 -3.06
C MET A 101 -14.86 8.53 -3.85
N VAL A 102 -15.39 9.71 -3.56
CA VAL A 102 -14.73 10.97 -3.92
C VAL A 102 -13.80 11.34 -2.77
N ILE A 103 -12.51 11.45 -3.05
CA ILE A 103 -11.54 12.00 -2.08
C ILE A 103 -11.54 13.51 -2.31
N LYS A 104 -11.97 14.27 -1.30
CA LYS A 104 -12.09 15.72 -1.38
C LYS A 104 -10.71 16.40 -1.27
N PRO A 105 -10.58 17.70 -1.59
CA PRO A 105 -9.29 18.37 -1.67
C PRO A 105 -8.42 18.21 -0.42
N HIS A 106 -8.97 18.35 0.78
CA HIS A 106 -8.22 18.16 2.02
C HIS A 106 -7.74 16.72 2.22
N GLY A 107 -8.61 15.75 1.93
CA GLY A 107 -8.26 14.33 1.94
C GLY A 107 -7.20 14.01 0.88
N TYR A 108 -7.34 14.54 -0.33
CA TYR A 108 -6.38 14.31 -1.40
C TYR A 108 -5.01 14.91 -1.09
N ALA A 109 -4.97 16.10 -0.46
CA ALA A 109 -3.72 16.72 -0.02
C ALA A 109 -2.93 15.85 0.98
N ILE A 110 -3.61 15.09 1.85
CA ILE A 110 -2.96 14.09 2.72
C ILE A 110 -2.32 13.00 1.86
N TRP A 111 -3.06 12.47 0.87
CA TRP A 111 -2.53 11.45 -0.03
C TRP A 111 -1.33 11.92 -0.83
N GLU A 112 -1.37 13.13 -1.39
CA GLU A 112 -0.24 13.72 -2.14
C GLU A 112 1.03 13.80 -1.29
N LYS A 113 0.90 14.14 -0.01
CA LYS A 113 2.03 14.21 0.91
C LYS A 113 2.58 12.83 1.25
N MET A 114 1.70 11.85 1.51
CA MET A 114 2.10 10.46 1.70
C MET A 114 2.80 9.91 0.45
N GLN A 115 2.24 10.18 -0.73
CA GLN A 115 2.81 9.79 -2.01
C GLN A 115 4.19 10.40 -2.22
N GLY A 116 4.33 11.71 -1.98
CA GLY A 116 5.61 12.41 -2.15
C GLY A 116 6.71 11.87 -1.24
N ALA A 117 6.40 11.58 0.03
CA ALA A 117 7.35 11.01 0.98
C ALA A 117 7.76 9.58 0.60
N LEU A 118 6.80 8.71 0.33
CA LEU A 118 7.07 7.33 -0.11
C LEU A 118 7.83 7.28 -1.44
N ASP A 119 7.48 8.13 -2.41
CA ASP A 119 8.16 8.20 -3.70
C ASP A 119 9.63 8.58 -3.54
N ALA A 120 9.93 9.51 -2.63
CA ALA A 120 11.31 9.85 -2.29
C ALA A 120 12.07 8.68 -1.66
N MET A 121 11.42 7.92 -0.76
CA MET A 121 12.02 6.72 -0.15
C MET A 121 12.28 5.63 -1.19
N PHE A 122 11.37 5.40 -2.13
CA PHE A 122 11.56 4.43 -3.21
C PHE A 122 12.72 4.85 -4.14
N LYS A 123 12.80 6.12 -4.51
CA LYS A 123 13.91 6.65 -5.31
C LYS A 123 15.25 6.54 -4.60
N ALA A 124 15.27 6.72 -3.27
CA ALA A 124 16.48 6.52 -2.47
C ALA A 124 16.99 5.07 -2.46
N THR A 125 16.10 4.09 -2.71
CA THR A 125 16.48 2.67 -2.88
C THR A 125 16.76 2.29 -4.34
N GLY A 126 16.78 3.26 -5.27
CA GLY A 126 17.12 3.04 -6.68
C GLY A 126 15.93 2.75 -7.59
N HIS A 127 14.71 2.78 -7.08
CA HIS A 127 13.52 2.54 -7.89
C HIS A 127 13.18 3.74 -8.77
N VAL A 128 12.58 3.44 -9.92
CA VAL A 128 12.08 4.43 -10.87
C VAL A 128 10.59 4.23 -11.13
N ASN A 129 9.88 5.34 -11.42
CA ASN A 129 8.47 5.27 -11.73
C ASN A 129 8.24 4.93 -13.20
N ALA A 130 7.27 4.06 -13.46
CA ALA A 130 6.72 3.78 -14.78
C ALA A 130 5.18 3.82 -14.71
N TYR A 131 4.53 3.76 -15.86
CA TYR A 131 3.08 3.67 -15.96
C TYR A 131 2.69 2.57 -16.93
N PHE A 132 1.81 1.67 -16.50
CA PHE A 132 1.27 0.58 -17.30
C PHE A 132 -0.23 0.80 -17.55
N PRO A 133 -0.77 0.32 -18.68
CA PRO A 133 -2.16 0.55 -19.05
C PRO A 133 -3.18 0.07 -18.00
N LEU A 134 -4.29 0.81 -17.90
CA LEU A 134 -5.43 0.46 -17.06
C LEU A 134 -6.10 -0.85 -17.49
N PHE A 135 -6.18 -1.09 -18.79
CA PHE A 135 -6.86 -2.23 -19.36
C PHE A 135 -5.92 -3.39 -19.60
N ILE A 136 -6.33 -4.58 -19.18
CA ILE A 136 -5.60 -5.84 -19.36
C ILE A 136 -6.41 -6.71 -20.32
N PRO A 137 -5.86 -7.22 -21.41
CA PRO A 137 -6.52 -8.22 -22.25
C PRO A 137 -6.90 -9.46 -21.43
N LYS A 138 -8.12 -9.94 -21.56
CA LYS A 138 -8.63 -11.10 -20.81
C LYS A 138 -7.75 -12.33 -20.98
N SER A 139 -7.16 -12.50 -22.16
CA SER A 139 -6.23 -13.60 -22.46
C SER A 139 -4.98 -13.63 -21.58
N TYR A 140 -4.56 -12.48 -21.03
CA TYR A 140 -3.40 -12.44 -20.13
C TYR A 140 -3.68 -13.09 -18.79
N LEU A 141 -4.91 -12.96 -18.26
CA LEU A 141 -5.30 -13.61 -17.02
C LEU A 141 -5.32 -15.15 -17.15
N ALA A 142 -5.60 -15.67 -18.35
CA ALA A 142 -5.61 -17.11 -18.59
C ALA A 142 -4.21 -17.75 -18.52
N LYS A 143 -3.14 -16.97 -18.62
CA LYS A 143 -1.75 -17.47 -18.55
C LYS A 143 -1.30 -17.83 -17.14
N GLU A 144 -1.92 -17.26 -16.13
CA GLU A 144 -1.56 -17.48 -14.73
C GLU A 144 -2.83 -17.86 -13.93
N ALA A 145 -3.16 -19.18 -13.89
CA ALA A 145 -4.40 -19.69 -13.34
C ALA A 145 -4.57 -19.42 -11.83
N SER A 146 -3.50 -19.49 -11.04
CA SER A 146 -3.55 -19.25 -9.60
C SER A 146 -3.84 -17.78 -9.27
N HIS A 147 -3.35 -16.86 -10.10
CA HIS A 147 -3.66 -15.43 -9.99
C HIS A 147 -5.14 -15.14 -10.30
N VAL A 148 -5.68 -15.83 -11.33
CA VAL A 148 -7.09 -15.71 -11.72
C VAL A 148 -8.02 -16.14 -10.61
N GLU A 149 -7.74 -17.25 -9.91
CA GLU A 149 -8.59 -17.71 -8.79
C GLU A 149 -8.74 -16.66 -7.68
N GLY A 150 -7.68 -15.86 -7.43
CA GLY A 150 -7.69 -14.80 -6.43
C GLY A 150 -8.55 -13.59 -6.82
N PHE A 151 -8.57 -13.20 -8.10
CA PHE A 151 -9.16 -11.93 -8.55
C PHE A 151 -10.37 -12.09 -9.48
N ALA A 152 -10.62 -13.26 -10.07
CA ALA A 152 -11.67 -13.44 -11.08
C ALA A 152 -13.07 -13.04 -10.61
N LYS A 153 -13.35 -13.13 -9.31
CA LYS A 153 -14.65 -12.80 -8.72
C LYS A 153 -14.89 -11.30 -8.52
N GLU A 154 -13.84 -10.48 -8.63
CA GLU A 154 -13.85 -9.05 -8.29
C GLU A 154 -13.42 -8.17 -9.47
N CYS A 155 -13.37 -8.69 -10.70
CA CYS A 155 -12.96 -7.94 -11.88
C CYS A 155 -14.12 -7.15 -12.50
N ALA A 156 -13.83 -5.92 -12.92
CA ALA A 156 -14.66 -5.16 -13.84
C ALA A 156 -14.25 -5.48 -15.28
N VAL A 157 -15.22 -5.85 -16.12
CA VAL A 157 -14.99 -6.29 -17.50
C VAL A 157 -15.56 -5.27 -18.46
N VAL A 158 -14.75 -4.80 -19.41
CA VAL A 158 -15.16 -3.91 -20.51
C VAL A 158 -15.41 -4.75 -21.74
N THR A 159 -16.63 -4.70 -22.24
CA THR A 159 -17.10 -5.52 -23.36
C THR A 159 -17.36 -4.74 -24.63
N HIS A 160 -17.59 -3.41 -24.54
CA HIS A 160 -17.93 -2.52 -25.66
C HIS A 160 -17.14 -1.21 -25.53
N TYR A 161 -16.91 -0.56 -26.68
CA TYR A 161 -16.14 0.70 -26.73
C TYR A 161 -16.97 1.93 -27.13
N ARG A 162 -18.29 1.79 -27.36
CA ARG A 162 -19.13 2.90 -27.82
C ARG A 162 -20.54 2.84 -27.27
N LEU A 163 -21.11 4.02 -27.07
CA LEU A 163 -22.54 4.23 -26.83
C LEU A 163 -23.22 4.78 -28.07
N LYS A 164 -24.53 4.58 -28.20
CA LYS A 164 -25.37 5.21 -29.21
C LYS A 164 -26.67 5.72 -28.59
N ASN A 165 -27.36 6.62 -29.30
CA ASN A 165 -28.68 7.08 -28.88
C ASN A 165 -29.66 5.90 -28.83
N ASP A 166 -30.50 5.87 -27.79
CA ASP A 166 -31.57 4.89 -27.70
C ASP A 166 -32.64 5.22 -28.74
N PRO A 167 -32.93 4.32 -29.71
CA PRO A 167 -33.93 4.55 -30.73
C PRO A 167 -35.38 4.60 -30.18
N ASN A 168 -35.59 4.06 -28.96
CA ASN A 168 -36.91 3.95 -28.32
C ASN A 168 -37.11 4.96 -27.17
N GLY A 169 -36.13 5.78 -26.84
CA GLY A 169 -36.20 6.65 -25.67
C GLY A 169 -35.33 7.89 -25.74
N LYS A 170 -35.24 8.56 -24.59
CA LYS A 170 -34.31 9.68 -24.38
C LYS A 170 -33.13 9.14 -23.58
N GLY A 171 -31.96 9.08 -24.19
CA GLY A 171 -30.74 8.63 -23.51
C GLY A 171 -29.78 7.90 -24.42
N VAL A 172 -28.86 7.18 -23.82
CA VAL A 172 -27.85 6.41 -24.53
C VAL A 172 -27.89 4.93 -24.07
N ILE A 173 -27.61 4.03 -25.00
CA ILE A 173 -27.44 2.60 -24.74
C ILE A 173 -26.06 2.16 -25.20
N VAL A 174 -25.61 1.02 -24.70
CA VAL A 174 -24.42 0.36 -25.24
C VAL A 174 -24.70 -0.01 -26.69
N ASP A 175 -23.81 0.38 -27.60
CA ASP A 175 -23.93 0.00 -29.01
C ASP A 175 -23.58 -1.46 -29.20
N PRO A 176 -24.52 -2.35 -29.58
CA PRO A 176 -24.23 -3.77 -29.76
C PRO A 176 -23.25 -4.05 -30.89
N ASP A 177 -23.11 -3.13 -31.87
CA ASP A 177 -22.18 -3.27 -32.98
C ASP A 177 -20.76 -2.86 -32.61
N ALA A 178 -20.56 -2.30 -31.40
CA ALA A 178 -19.28 -1.86 -30.87
C ALA A 178 -18.69 -2.83 -29.83
N LYS A 179 -19.04 -4.11 -29.93
CA LYS A 179 -18.47 -5.16 -29.06
C LYS A 179 -16.96 -5.30 -29.37
N LEU A 180 -16.17 -5.38 -28.31
CA LEU A 180 -14.73 -5.66 -28.43
C LEU A 180 -14.51 -7.09 -28.96
N GLU A 181 -13.51 -7.28 -29.83
CA GLU A 181 -13.09 -8.60 -30.27
C GLU A 181 -12.56 -9.44 -29.09
N GLU A 182 -11.82 -8.80 -28.19
CA GLU A 182 -11.37 -9.36 -26.93
C GLU A 182 -11.85 -8.46 -25.78
N GLU A 183 -12.46 -9.05 -24.78
CA GLU A 183 -12.86 -8.34 -23.55
C GLU A 183 -11.64 -7.87 -22.77
N LEU A 184 -11.76 -6.68 -22.18
CA LEU A 184 -10.70 -6.08 -21.37
C LEU A 184 -11.10 -6.09 -19.90
N ILE A 185 -10.11 -6.30 -19.05
CA ILE A 185 -10.25 -6.23 -17.60
C ILE A 185 -9.73 -4.88 -17.13
N VAL A 186 -10.51 -4.17 -16.34
CA VAL A 186 -9.99 -3.03 -15.58
C VAL A 186 -9.07 -3.59 -14.48
N ARG A 187 -7.80 -3.22 -14.48
CA ARG A 187 -6.78 -3.86 -13.63
C ARG A 187 -7.20 -3.95 -12.15
N PRO A 188 -7.28 -5.14 -11.58
CA PRO A 188 -7.40 -5.34 -10.13
C PRO A 188 -6.04 -5.28 -9.44
N THR A 189 -4.98 -5.50 -10.22
CA THR A 189 -3.55 -5.44 -9.94
C THR A 189 -2.81 -5.54 -11.27
N SER A 190 -1.53 -5.25 -11.34
CA SER A 190 -0.85 -5.07 -12.64
C SER A 190 0.17 -6.15 -12.99
N GLU A 191 0.33 -7.21 -12.18
CA GLU A 191 1.34 -8.25 -12.44
C GLU A 191 1.30 -8.76 -13.88
N THR A 192 0.12 -9.13 -14.37
CA THR A 192 -0.01 -9.76 -15.70
C THR A 192 0.43 -8.85 -16.85
N ILE A 193 0.05 -7.56 -16.81
CA ILE A 193 0.46 -6.61 -17.85
C ILE A 193 1.93 -6.22 -17.73
N ILE A 194 2.43 -6.10 -16.51
CA ILE A 194 3.83 -5.76 -16.25
C ILE A 194 4.75 -6.91 -16.69
N TRP A 195 4.44 -8.14 -16.29
CA TRP A 195 5.25 -9.30 -16.67
C TRP A 195 5.23 -9.58 -18.16
N ASN A 196 4.10 -9.34 -18.82
CA ASN A 196 4.07 -9.39 -20.29
C ASN A 196 4.95 -8.32 -20.95
N THR A 197 5.07 -7.14 -20.31
CA THR A 197 5.94 -6.05 -20.77
C THR A 197 7.42 -6.37 -20.51
N TYR A 198 7.75 -6.90 -19.32
CA TYR A 198 9.12 -7.27 -18.95
C TYR A 198 9.72 -8.33 -19.85
N ARG A 199 8.90 -9.17 -20.46
CA ARG A 199 9.34 -10.10 -21.51
C ARG A 199 10.10 -9.41 -22.66
N GLY A 200 9.73 -8.16 -22.98
CA GLY A 200 10.40 -7.37 -24.02
C GLY A 200 11.52 -6.46 -23.50
N TRP A 201 11.61 -6.27 -22.18
CA TRP A 201 12.61 -5.39 -21.57
C TRP A 201 13.84 -6.14 -21.06
N ILE A 202 13.70 -7.43 -20.78
CA ILE A 202 14.76 -8.28 -20.21
C ILE A 202 15.25 -9.24 -21.27
N GLU A 203 16.50 -9.07 -21.69
CA GLU A 203 17.18 -9.94 -22.66
C GLU A 203 18.42 -10.60 -22.03
N SER A 204 19.14 -9.86 -21.19
CA SER A 204 20.41 -10.30 -20.62
C SER A 204 20.56 -9.92 -19.14
N TYR A 205 21.57 -10.47 -18.49
CA TYR A 205 21.90 -10.13 -17.10
C TYR A 205 22.22 -8.65 -16.87
N ARG A 206 22.49 -7.88 -17.96
CA ARG A 206 22.77 -6.44 -17.88
C ARG A 206 21.51 -5.61 -17.66
N ASP A 207 20.35 -6.18 -17.96
CA ASP A 207 19.06 -5.52 -17.82
C ASP A 207 18.51 -5.68 -16.38
N LEU A 208 19.20 -6.46 -15.54
CA LEU A 208 18.82 -6.77 -14.18
C LEU A 208 19.73 -6.05 -13.14
N PRO A 209 19.18 -5.64 -11.99
CA PRO A 209 17.76 -5.75 -11.62
C PRO A 209 16.88 -4.69 -12.30
N ILE A 210 15.63 -5.02 -12.59
CA ILE A 210 14.59 -4.02 -12.88
C ILE A 210 13.93 -3.64 -11.56
N LEU A 211 13.93 -2.35 -11.24
CA LEU A 211 13.38 -1.78 -10.01
C LEU A 211 12.34 -0.73 -10.38
N VAL A 212 11.09 -1.12 -10.55
CA VAL A 212 10.02 -0.25 -11.05
C VAL A 212 8.90 -0.12 -10.02
N ASN A 213 8.42 1.12 -9.89
CA ASN A 213 7.24 1.50 -9.12
C ASN A 213 6.20 2.13 -10.04
N GLN A 214 4.93 1.97 -9.72
CA GLN A 214 3.82 2.63 -10.38
C GLN A 214 2.87 3.23 -9.36
N TRP A 215 2.51 4.49 -9.53
CA TRP A 215 1.39 5.14 -8.86
C TRP A 215 0.16 5.05 -9.74
N ALA A 216 -0.91 4.46 -9.25
CA ALA A 216 -2.06 4.13 -10.08
C ALA A 216 -3.35 3.99 -9.26
N ASN A 217 -4.46 3.76 -9.93
CA ASN A 217 -5.69 3.24 -9.36
C ASN A 217 -5.88 1.78 -9.78
N VAL A 218 -6.66 1.04 -9.03
CA VAL A 218 -7.14 -0.30 -9.35
C VAL A 218 -8.61 -0.43 -9.00
N VAL A 219 -9.28 -1.40 -9.64
CA VAL A 219 -10.70 -1.70 -9.40
C VAL A 219 -10.84 -3.15 -8.97
N ARG A 220 -11.34 -3.34 -7.75
CA ARG A 220 -11.74 -4.64 -7.19
C ARG A 220 -13.19 -4.54 -6.78
N TRP A 221 -14.08 -5.26 -7.45
CA TRP A 221 -15.53 -5.13 -7.30
C TRP A 221 -16.02 -5.62 -5.94
N GLU A 222 -15.67 -4.86 -4.91
CA GLU A 222 -15.91 -5.18 -3.52
C GLU A 222 -17.37 -4.99 -3.12
N MET A 223 -17.94 -5.99 -2.48
CA MET A 223 -19.34 -5.97 -2.05
C MET A 223 -19.57 -5.29 -0.69
N ARG A 224 -18.55 -5.27 0.17
CA ARG A 224 -18.62 -4.70 1.54
C ARG A 224 -17.63 -3.56 1.69
N THR A 225 -18.00 -2.41 1.16
CA THR A 225 -17.13 -1.24 1.12
C THR A 225 -17.10 -0.47 2.43
N ARG A 226 -15.93 0.14 2.71
CA ARG A 226 -15.70 1.09 3.80
C ARG A 226 -14.74 2.16 3.30
N LEU A 227 -15.08 3.43 3.46
CA LEU A 227 -14.26 4.56 3.02
C LEU A 227 -12.80 4.39 3.47
N PHE A 228 -11.85 4.65 2.59
CA PHE A 228 -10.41 4.49 2.71
C PHE A 228 -9.92 3.06 3.01
N LEU A 229 -10.65 2.27 3.79
CA LEU A 229 -10.18 0.96 4.23
C LEU A 229 -10.41 -0.15 3.20
N ARG A 230 -11.56 -0.11 2.53
CA ARG A 230 -11.98 -1.12 1.56
C ARG A 230 -13.00 -0.52 0.59
N THR A 231 -12.54 -0.07 -0.56
CA THR A 231 -13.35 0.53 -1.61
C THR A 231 -13.24 -0.28 -2.89
N ALA A 232 -14.19 -0.15 -3.80
CA ALA A 232 -14.18 -0.85 -5.08
C ALA A 232 -13.09 -0.28 -5.99
N GLU A 233 -12.89 1.03 -5.99
CA GLU A 233 -11.76 1.71 -6.59
C GLU A 233 -10.92 2.38 -5.50
N PHE A 234 -9.60 2.34 -5.64
CA PHE A 234 -8.68 3.02 -4.75
C PHE A 234 -7.38 3.40 -5.45
N LEU A 235 -6.75 4.45 -4.94
CA LEU A 235 -5.40 4.82 -5.32
C LEU A 235 -4.40 3.99 -4.53
N TRP A 236 -3.32 3.62 -5.17
CA TRP A 236 -2.27 2.85 -4.55
C TRP A 236 -0.92 3.08 -5.21
N GLN A 237 0.06 2.48 -4.65
CA GLN A 237 1.37 2.26 -5.21
C GLN A 237 1.59 0.75 -5.31
N GLU A 238 2.16 0.32 -6.40
CA GLU A 238 2.64 -1.04 -6.61
C GLU A 238 4.05 -1.02 -7.19
N GLY A 239 4.95 -1.75 -6.55
CA GLY A 239 6.28 -1.97 -7.06
C GLY A 239 6.40 -3.37 -7.64
N HIS A 240 7.14 -3.49 -8.72
CA HIS A 240 7.40 -4.75 -9.39
C HIS A 240 8.86 -4.81 -9.80
N THR A 241 9.57 -5.81 -9.29
CA THR A 241 11.02 -5.93 -9.55
C THR A 241 11.38 -7.29 -10.12
N ALA A 242 12.44 -7.32 -10.92
CA ALA A 242 12.99 -8.54 -11.49
C ALA A 242 14.48 -8.64 -11.17
N HIS A 243 14.92 -9.81 -10.74
CA HIS A 243 16.27 -10.07 -10.24
C HIS A 243 16.88 -11.31 -10.89
N ALA A 244 18.22 -11.36 -10.94
CA ALA A 244 18.95 -12.50 -11.46
C ALA A 244 18.93 -13.69 -10.50
N THR A 245 18.95 -13.45 -9.17
CA THR A 245 19.03 -14.50 -8.18
C THR A 245 17.85 -14.48 -7.20
N LYS A 246 17.60 -15.62 -6.59
CA LYS A 246 16.59 -15.77 -5.54
C LYS A 246 16.89 -14.89 -4.33
N GLU A 247 18.15 -14.85 -3.97
CA GLU A 247 18.65 -14.12 -2.80
C GLU A 247 18.43 -12.63 -2.96
N GLU A 248 18.74 -12.06 -4.13
CA GLU A 248 18.46 -10.65 -4.47
C GLU A 248 16.97 -10.32 -4.36
N ALA A 249 16.09 -11.18 -4.88
CA ALA A 249 14.64 -10.97 -4.81
C ALA A 249 14.11 -11.06 -3.37
N ILE A 250 14.62 -11.96 -2.54
CA ILE A 250 14.25 -12.06 -1.12
C ILE A 250 14.74 -10.83 -0.35
N GLU A 251 15.96 -10.37 -0.62
CA GLU A 251 16.51 -9.15 -0.01
C GLU A 251 15.65 -7.94 -0.37
N GLU A 252 15.29 -7.79 -1.64
CA GLU A 252 14.43 -6.72 -2.11
C GLU A 252 13.05 -6.76 -1.45
N THR A 253 12.44 -7.94 -1.36
CA THR A 253 11.14 -8.12 -0.68
C THR A 253 11.19 -7.62 0.77
N LYS A 254 12.26 -7.96 1.50
CA LYS A 254 12.44 -7.52 2.89
C LYS A 254 12.76 -6.04 3.00
N LYS A 255 13.61 -5.51 2.10
CA LYS A 255 13.95 -4.09 2.03
C LYS A 255 12.72 -3.22 1.86
N MET A 256 11.81 -3.57 0.96
CA MET A 256 10.59 -2.80 0.73
C MET A 256 9.60 -2.91 1.89
N LEU A 257 9.57 -4.03 2.60
CA LEU A 257 8.82 -4.14 3.85
C LEU A 257 9.36 -3.18 4.92
N GLU A 258 10.69 -3.06 5.05
CA GLU A 258 11.32 -2.11 5.97
C GLU A 258 11.03 -0.66 5.59
N VAL A 259 11.06 -0.31 4.29
CA VAL A 259 10.66 1.03 3.81
C VAL A 259 9.22 1.36 4.22
N TYR A 260 8.29 0.42 4.10
CA TYR A 260 6.92 0.62 4.55
C TYR A 260 6.81 0.75 6.06
N ALA A 261 7.53 -0.08 6.81
CA ALA A 261 7.54 0.00 8.27
C ALA A 261 8.10 1.36 8.74
N ASP A 262 9.22 1.78 8.17
CA ASP A 262 9.84 3.08 8.46
C ASP A 262 8.88 4.24 8.17
N PHE A 263 8.23 4.23 7.00
CA PHE A 263 7.25 5.23 6.66
C PHE A 263 6.07 5.28 7.65
N VAL A 264 5.48 4.13 7.96
CA VAL A 264 4.29 4.09 8.82
C VAL A 264 4.65 4.41 10.28
N GLU A 265 5.81 3.96 10.78
CA GLU A 265 6.24 4.24 12.15
C GLU A 265 6.76 5.66 12.33
N ASN A 266 7.63 6.14 11.45
CA ASN A 266 8.36 7.39 11.67
C ASN A 266 7.70 8.60 11.00
N TRP A 267 6.98 8.42 9.90
CA TRP A 267 6.25 9.49 9.23
C TRP A 267 4.80 9.58 9.64
N MET A 268 4.11 8.45 9.79
CA MET A 268 2.71 8.44 10.21
C MET A 268 2.55 8.32 11.74
N ALA A 269 3.62 8.06 12.49
CA ALA A 269 3.61 7.79 13.92
C ALA A 269 2.63 6.65 14.31
N VAL A 270 2.48 5.65 13.47
CA VAL A 270 1.62 4.48 13.69
C VAL A 270 2.50 3.24 13.88
N PRO A 271 2.57 2.65 15.10
CA PRO A 271 3.35 1.45 15.34
C PRO A 271 2.82 0.28 14.52
N VAL A 272 3.73 -0.53 13.94
CA VAL A 272 3.39 -1.70 13.16
C VAL A 272 4.12 -2.96 13.63
N VAL A 273 3.49 -4.10 13.38
CA VAL A 273 4.08 -5.43 13.55
C VAL A 273 4.39 -6.00 12.17
N LYS A 274 5.63 -6.42 11.98
CA LYS A 274 6.07 -7.11 10.76
C LYS A 274 5.84 -8.61 10.90
N GLY A 275 5.32 -9.25 9.86
CA GLY A 275 5.06 -10.69 9.86
C GLY A 275 5.06 -11.32 8.47
N VAL A 276 4.97 -12.63 8.45
CA VAL A 276 4.80 -13.45 7.24
C VAL A 276 3.41 -14.06 7.26
N LYS A 277 2.69 -13.96 6.17
CA LYS A 277 1.35 -14.53 6.05
C LYS A 277 1.38 -16.05 5.99
N THR A 278 0.37 -16.67 6.58
CA THR A 278 0.14 -18.10 6.45
C THR A 278 -0.13 -18.46 4.98
N ALA A 279 0.06 -19.73 4.62
CA ALA A 279 -0.11 -20.18 3.24
C ALA A 279 -1.49 -19.84 2.64
N ASN A 280 -2.54 -19.87 3.46
CA ASN A 280 -3.92 -19.60 3.02
C ASN A 280 -4.22 -18.09 2.79
N GLU A 281 -3.36 -17.21 3.29
CA GLU A 281 -3.54 -15.75 3.18
C GLU A 281 -2.47 -15.09 2.30
N ARG A 282 -1.60 -15.90 1.70
CA ARG A 282 -0.60 -15.39 0.75
C ARG A 282 -1.27 -14.77 -0.46
N PHE A 283 -0.59 -13.80 -1.05
CA PHE A 283 -1.00 -13.25 -2.33
C PHE A 283 -0.98 -14.35 -3.41
N ALA A 284 -2.01 -14.40 -4.23
CA ALA A 284 -2.12 -15.39 -5.30
C ALA A 284 -0.94 -15.27 -6.28
N GLY A 285 -0.20 -16.37 -6.47
CA GLY A 285 1.02 -16.41 -7.26
C GLY A 285 2.32 -16.07 -6.51
N ALA A 286 2.27 -15.82 -5.20
CA ALA A 286 3.46 -15.61 -4.38
C ALA A 286 3.92 -16.88 -3.63
N ASP A 287 5.23 -17.08 -3.58
CA ASP A 287 5.84 -18.12 -2.73
C ASP A 287 5.79 -17.71 -1.26
N ASP A 288 6.04 -16.41 -0.97
CA ASP A 288 5.92 -15.81 0.37
C ASP A 288 5.32 -14.41 0.31
N THR A 289 4.54 -14.06 1.35
CA THR A 289 3.96 -12.73 1.53
C THR A 289 4.33 -12.20 2.90
N TYR A 290 5.04 -11.09 2.94
CA TYR A 290 5.35 -10.32 4.13
C TYR A 290 4.36 -9.18 4.26
N CYS A 291 4.04 -8.77 5.48
CA CYS A 291 3.14 -7.65 5.73
C CYS A 291 3.55 -6.84 6.96
N ILE A 292 3.10 -5.61 7.00
CA ILE A 292 3.05 -4.80 8.20
C ILE A 292 1.58 -4.65 8.62
N GLU A 293 1.31 -4.81 9.90
CA GLU A 293 -0.02 -4.67 10.48
C GLU A 293 0.01 -3.63 11.59
N ALA A 294 -0.90 -2.65 11.51
CA ALA A 294 -1.07 -1.63 12.53
C ALA A 294 -2.20 -2.02 13.49
N LEU A 295 -1.99 -1.87 14.79
CA LEU A 295 -3.02 -2.09 15.80
C LEU A 295 -3.89 -0.84 15.94
N MET A 296 -5.16 -0.97 15.57
CA MET A 296 -6.13 0.11 15.68
C MET A 296 -6.65 0.27 17.12
N GLN A 297 -7.23 1.41 17.42
CA GLN A 297 -7.72 1.72 18.77
C GLN A 297 -8.85 0.81 19.27
N ASP A 298 -9.54 0.14 18.34
CA ASP A 298 -10.56 -0.88 18.65
C ASP A 298 -9.98 -2.29 18.91
N GLY A 299 -8.65 -2.41 18.94
CA GLY A 299 -7.94 -3.66 19.17
C GLY A 299 -7.80 -4.55 17.93
N LYS A 300 -8.24 -4.11 16.74
CA LYS A 300 -8.09 -4.88 15.51
C LYS A 300 -6.79 -4.55 14.80
N ALA A 301 -6.19 -5.58 14.20
CA ALA A 301 -5.10 -5.41 13.28
C ALA A 301 -5.61 -4.90 11.91
N LEU A 302 -4.91 -3.92 11.36
CA LEU A 302 -5.12 -3.41 10.01
C LEU A 302 -3.87 -3.68 9.17
N GLN A 303 -4.00 -4.44 8.09
CA GLN A 303 -2.93 -4.60 7.11
C GLN A 303 -2.59 -3.25 6.50
N ALA A 304 -1.39 -2.76 6.73
CA ALA A 304 -0.92 -1.44 6.35
C ALA A 304 0.00 -1.45 5.11
N GLY A 305 0.59 -2.59 4.77
CA GLY A 305 1.42 -2.77 3.59
C GLY A 305 1.80 -4.22 3.39
N THR A 306 2.10 -4.62 2.16
CA THR A 306 2.54 -5.97 1.81
C THR A 306 3.73 -5.95 0.88
N SER A 307 4.59 -6.95 1.02
CA SER A 307 5.70 -7.23 0.12
C SER A 307 5.76 -8.71 -0.17
N HIS A 308 5.77 -9.07 -1.45
CA HIS A 308 5.61 -10.43 -1.92
C HIS A 308 6.89 -10.91 -2.60
N PHE A 309 7.39 -12.06 -2.19
CA PHE A 309 8.34 -12.84 -2.96
C PHE A 309 7.55 -13.74 -3.91
N LEU A 310 7.56 -13.40 -5.20
CA LEU A 310 6.78 -14.10 -6.23
C LEU A 310 7.50 -15.32 -6.81
N GLY A 311 8.74 -15.59 -6.36
CA GLY A 311 9.53 -16.66 -6.92
C GLY A 311 9.77 -16.46 -8.41
N GLN A 312 9.52 -17.51 -9.21
CA GLN A 312 9.60 -17.49 -10.67
C GLN A 312 8.22 -17.72 -11.33
N ASN A 313 7.13 -17.63 -10.58
CA ASN A 313 5.81 -18.02 -11.04
C ASN A 313 5.36 -17.16 -12.22
N PHE A 314 5.40 -15.83 -12.09
CA PHE A 314 5.08 -14.91 -13.18
C PHE A 314 6.11 -14.96 -14.32
N ALA A 315 7.39 -15.09 -14.01
CA ALA A 315 8.44 -15.21 -15.02
C ALA A 315 8.21 -16.44 -15.93
N LYS A 316 7.80 -17.57 -15.35
CA LYS A 316 7.45 -18.79 -16.10
C LYS A 316 6.16 -18.63 -16.88
N ALA A 317 5.12 -18.04 -16.30
CA ALA A 317 3.82 -17.85 -16.94
C ALA A 317 3.91 -16.94 -18.18
N PHE A 318 4.76 -15.90 -18.13
CA PHE A 318 4.95 -14.94 -19.21
C PHE A 318 6.23 -15.16 -20.05
N ASP A 319 6.99 -16.23 -19.77
CA ASP A 319 8.24 -16.59 -20.45
C ASP A 319 9.30 -15.48 -20.38
N VAL A 320 9.49 -14.89 -19.18
CA VAL A 320 10.48 -13.84 -18.95
C VAL A 320 11.81 -14.46 -18.53
N LYS A 321 12.75 -14.49 -19.45
CA LYS A 321 14.08 -15.08 -19.32
C LYS A 321 15.16 -14.06 -19.62
N TYR A 322 16.34 -14.30 -19.12
CA TYR A 322 17.53 -13.53 -19.43
C TYR A 322 18.69 -14.45 -19.78
N VAL A 323 19.65 -13.95 -20.56
CA VAL A 323 20.90 -14.64 -20.86
C VAL A 323 21.91 -14.32 -19.76
N THR A 324 22.41 -15.35 -19.07
CA THR A 324 23.42 -15.24 -18.00
C THR A 324 24.79 -14.90 -18.59
N LYS A 325 25.77 -14.57 -17.71
CA LYS A 325 27.16 -14.35 -18.13
C LYS A 325 27.79 -15.57 -18.81
N ASP A 326 27.31 -16.77 -18.46
CA ASP A 326 27.77 -18.04 -19.03
C ASP A 326 26.99 -18.46 -20.28
N ASN A 327 26.24 -17.53 -20.88
CA ASN A 327 25.43 -17.73 -22.08
C ASN A 327 24.34 -18.82 -21.94
N LYS A 328 23.76 -18.94 -20.73
CA LYS A 328 22.60 -19.80 -20.46
C LYS A 328 21.33 -18.96 -20.33
N GLN A 329 20.19 -19.53 -20.68
CA GLN A 329 18.90 -18.91 -20.43
C GLN A 329 18.35 -19.34 -19.06
N GLU A 330 17.98 -18.36 -18.24
CA GLU A 330 17.34 -18.56 -16.94
C GLU A 330 16.13 -17.68 -16.77
N PHE A 331 15.15 -18.13 -15.99
CA PHE A 331 14.01 -17.30 -15.59
C PHE A 331 14.43 -16.31 -14.50
N VAL A 332 13.94 -15.09 -14.57
CA VAL A 332 14.16 -14.10 -13.52
C VAL A 332 13.39 -14.42 -12.25
N TRP A 333 13.85 -13.89 -11.13
CA TRP A 333 13.15 -13.91 -9.84
C TRP A 333 12.39 -12.62 -9.64
N ALA A 334 11.19 -12.73 -9.08
CA ALA A 334 10.19 -11.68 -9.06
C ALA A 334 9.81 -11.24 -7.66
N THR A 335 9.56 -9.94 -7.49
CA THR A 335 8.87 -9.40 -6.31
C THR A 335 7.75 -8.46 -6.71
N SER A 336 6.76 -8.29 -5.83
CA SER A 336 5.83 -7.17 -5.89
C SER A 336 5.54 -6.66 -4.48
N TRP A 337 5.24 -5.37 -4.35
CA TRP A 337 4.98 -4.76 -3.06
C TRP A 337 4.06 -3.55 -3.23
N GLY A 338 3.19 -3.31 -2.23
CA GLY A 338 2.15 -2.30 -2.39
C GLY A 338 1.56 -1.75 -1.09
N VAL A 339 1.19 -0.48 -1.16
CA VAL A 339 0.36 0.24 -0.18
C VAL A 339 -0.70 1.08 -0.91
N SER A 340 -1.79 1.38 -0.21
CA SER A 340 -2.92 2.10 -0.80
C SER A 340 -3.40 3.23 0.09
N THR A 341 -4.41 3.96 -0.37
CA THR A 341 -5.16 4.94 0.42
C THR A 341 -5.72 4.39 1.74
N ARG A 342 -5.62 3.07 1.98
CA ARG A 342 -5.88 2.47 3.30
C ARG A 342 -4.98 3.07 4.39
N LEU A 343 -3.76 3.51 4.05
CA LEU A 343 -2.88 4.20 4.99
C LEU A 343 -3.48 5.51 5.51
N MET A 344 -4.25 6.23 4.70
CA MET A 344 -5.00 7.41 5.17
C MET A 344 -6.03 7.02 6.23
N GLY A 345 -6.74 5.92 5.99
CA GLY A 345 -7.65 5.36 6.99
C GLY A 345 -6.93 4.98 8.30
N ALA A 346 -5.75 4.37 8.20
CA ALA A 346 -4.91 4.03 9.35
C ALA A 346 -4.49 5.28 10.13
N LEU A 347 -4.00 6.31 9.44
CA LEU A 347 -3.61 7.59 10.03
C LEU A 347 -4.77 8.22 10.81
N ILE A 348 -5.92 8.38 10.16
CA ILE A 348 -7.11 8.99 10.77
C ILE A 348 -7.60 8.19 11.97
N MET A 349 -7.70 6.86 11.85
CA MET A 349 -8.15 6.02 12.96
C MET A 349 -7.18 5.99 14.15
N SER A 350 -5.90 6.25 13.92
CA SER A 350 -4.89 6.25 14.98
C SER A 350 -4.79 7.58 15.71
N HIS A 351 -4.98 8.71 15.01
CA HIS A 351 -4.63 10.03 15.53
C HIS A 351 -5.82 10.98 15.68
N SER A 352 -6.91 10.81 14.90
CA SER A 352 -8.03 11.75 14.97
C SER A 352 -8.84 11.62 16.26
N ASP A 353 -9.37 12.75 16.71
CA ASP A 353 -10.39 12.89 17.75
C ASP A 353 -11.51 13.83 17.29
N ASP A 354 -12.33 14.33 18.21
CA ASP A 354 -13.44 15.24 17.89
C ASP A 354 -12.97 16.64 17.47
N ASN A 355 -11.69 16.98 17.65
CA ASN A 355 -11.10 18.28 17.32
C ASN A 355 -10.33 18.23 15.98
N GLY A 356 -10.13 17.08 15.40
CA GLY A 356 -9.46 16.90 14.10
C GLY A 356 -8.44 15.78 14.07
N LEU A 357 -7.47 15.92 13.16
CA LEU A 357 -6.41 14.94 12.94
C LEU A 357 -5.18 15.28 13.77
#